data_7034244d7c38da1483265978f6610e86
#
_entry.id   7034244d7c38da1483265978f6610e86
#
_cell.length_a   1.000
_cell.length_b   1.000
_cell.length_c   1.000
_cell.angle_alpha   90.00
_cell.angle_beta   90.00
_cell.angle_gamma   90.00
#
_symmetry.space_group_name_H-M   'P 1'
#
loop_
_entity.id
_entity.type
_entity.pdbx_description
1 polymer ?
#
loop_
_entity_poly.entity_id
_entity_poly.type
_entity_poly.pdbx_seq_one_letter_code
_entity_poly.pdbx_strand_id
1 'polypeptide(L)'
;MTLPSRIHRRTALIASAAAAVAFMAGPAVAQGQWPTKPVRIVVPFAAGGTTDILARAVAPELSKAFGQQFIVDNRAGAGGNVGADIVAKSPNDGYTLLMGTVGTHGINRALYAKLPFDPIKDFVPITLVAAVPNVMEMNADKAKEMGIKNVADFVKYAKSHPGKLNMASSGSGTSIHLAGELFKSMTGSFMTHIPYKGSAPALLDMVAGNADVMFDNLPSSMQQIKGGKLLALAVTSSKRSAALPDVPTVEEAGGPALKGFEASSWFGLLAPAGTSPEIVNRIQQEVAKSLGTAAIKEKMLAQGAIPSGNTPAEFTQHIASEHTKWAKVVKDSGAKVD
;
A
#
# COMPACT_ATOMS: atom_id res chain seq x y z
N MET A 1 -4.21 -81.74 -39.29
CA MET A 1 -4.99 -80.54 -38.94
C MET A 1 -4.91 -80.38 -37.42
N THR A 2 -3.99 -79.57 -36.89
CA THR A 2 -3.73 -79.43 -35.47
C THR A 2 -4.24 -78.06 -35.02
N LEU A 3 -5.21 -78.02 -34.08
CA LEU A 3 -5.81 -76.85 -33.49
C LEU A 3 -4.77 -76.13 -32.61
N PRO A 4 -4.63 -74.78 -32.65
CA PRO A 4 -3.73 -74.10 -31.81
C PRO A 4 -4.24 -74.08 -30.37
N SER A 5 -3.30 -74.27 -29.43
CA SER A 5 -3.54 -74.46 -28.00
C SER A 5 -4.15 -73.22 -27.35
N ARG A 6 -5.09 -73.40 -26.42
CA ARG A 6 -5.84 -72.39 -25.65
C ARG A 6 -4.92 -71.45 -24.79
N ILE A 7 -3.66 -71.76 -24.65
CA ILE A 7 -2.65 -71.00 -23.87
C ILE A 7 -2.27 -69.70 -24.55
N HIS A 8 -2.14 -69.65 -25.89
CA HIS A 8 -1.73 -68.44 -26.62
C HIS A 8 -2.83 -67.36 -26.67
N ARG A 9 -4.10 -67.73 -26.51
CA ARG A 9 -5.21 -66.75 -26.46
C ARG A 9 -5.28 -65.97 -25.12
N ARG A 10 -4.94 -66.63 -24.01
CA ARG A 10 -4.94 -65.96 -22.69
C ARG A 10 -3.79 -64.99 -22.51
N THR A 11 -2.60 -65.32 -23.02
CA THR A 11 -1.42 -64.41 -23.01
C THR A 11 -1.63 -63.20 -23.91
N ALA A 12 -2.29 -63.33 -25.06
CA ALA A 12 -2.59 -62.20 -25.93
C ALA A 12 -3.62 -61.24 -25.33
N LEU A 13 -4.62 -61.73 -24.59
CA LEU A 13 -5.61 -60.91 -23.91
C LEU A 13 -5.06 -60.13 -22.70
N ILE A 14 -4.10 -60.73 -21.97
CA ILE A 14 -3.42 -60.07 -20.84
C ILE A 14 -2.47 -58.97 -21.34
N ALA A 15 -1.74 -59.24 -22.45
CA ALA A 15 -0.89 -58.22 -23.06
C ALA A 15 -1.64 -57.03 -23.64
N SER A 16 -2.85 -57.24 -24.21
CA SER A 16 -3.72 -56.19 -24.73
C SER A 16 -4.36 -55.35 -23.62
N ALA A 17 -4.69 -55.96 -22.47
CA ALA A 17 -5.24 -55.22 -21.31
C ALA A 17 -4.13 -54.34 -20.63
N ALA A 18 -2.89 -54.84 -20.56
CA ALA A 18 -1.77 -54.06 -20.02
C ALA A 18 -1.40 -52.86 -20.92
N ALA A 19 -1.47 -53.00 -22.24
CA ALA A 19 -1.24 -51.92 -23.18
C ALA A 19 -2.35 -50.85 -23.14
N ALA A 20 -3.61 -51.22 -22.89
CA ALA A 20 -4.73 -50.30 -22.77
C ALA A 20 -4.65 -49.43 -21.49
N VAL A 21 -4.13 -49.97 -20.37
CA VAL A 21 -3.96 -49.23 -19.13
C VAL A 21 -2.76 -48.24 -19.22
N ALA A 22 -1.73 -48.56 -19.99
CA ALA A 22 -0.59 -47.65 -20.20
C ALA A 22 -0.95 -46.44 -21.09
N PHE A 23 -1.96 -46.52 -21.96
CA PHE A 23 -2.44 -45.42 -22.80
C PHE A 23 -3.40 -44.46 -22.07
N MET A 24 -3.97 -44.84 -20.91
CA MET A 24 -4.78 -43.96 -20.09
C MET A 24 -3.98 -43.08 -19.09
N ALA A 25 -2.69 -43.34 -18.92
CA ALA A 25 -1.79 -42.42 -18.29
C ALA A 25 -1.45 -41.29 -19.29
N GLY A 26 -2.42 -40.43 -19.58
CA GLY A 26 -2.17 -39.16 -20.24
C GLY A 26 -1.02 -38.49 -19.54
N PRO A 27 -0.14 -37.70 -20.24
CA PRO A 27 0.88 -36.94 -19.57
C PRO A 27 0.17 -36.13 -18.49
N ALA A 28 0.46 -36.41 -17.24
CA ALA A 28 0.19 -35.44 -16.17
C ALA A 28 0.94 -34.19 -16.63
N VAL A 29 0.24 -33.26 -17.27
CA VAL A 29 0.75 -31.93 -17.54
C VAL A 29 1.09 -31.43 -16.14
N ALA A 30 2.36 -31.54 -15.79
CA ALA A 30 2.88 -30.83 -14.64
C ALA A 30 2.48 -29.38 -14.88
N GLN A 31 1.41 -28.94 -14.20
CA GLN A 31 0.99 -27.56 -14.23
C GLN A 31 2.25 -26.79 -13.86
N GLY A 32 2.84 -26.12 -14.88
CA GLY A 32 4.14 -25.47 -14.77
C GLY A 32 4.10 -24.62 -13.51
N GLN A 33 5.05 -24.90 -12.61
CA GLN A 33 5.03 -24.35 -11.26
C GLN A 33 5.07 -22.81 -11.38
N TRP A 34 3.90 -22.15 -11.16
CA TRP A 34 3.84 -20.68 -11.15
C TRP A 34 4.90 -20.14 -10.17
N PRO A 35 5.63 -19.05 -10.49
CA PRO A 35 5.65 -18.32 -11.75
C PRO A 35 6.69 -18.91 -12.74
N THR A 36 6.40 -18.87 -14.05
CA THR A 36 7.30 -19.29 -15.12
C THR A 36 7.86 -18.10 -15.94
N LYS A 37 7.40 -16.89 -15.64
CA LYS A 37 7.80 -15.63 -16.27
C LYS A 37 7.79 -14.50 -15.22
N PRO A 38 8.35 -13.32 -15.51
CA PRO A 38 8.33 -12.20 -14.56
C PRO A 38 6.93 -11.81 -14.10
N VAL A 39 6.82 -11.47 -12.80
CA VAL A 39 5.62 -10.97 -12.15
C VAL A 39 5.73 -9.46 -11.97
N ARG A 40 4.68 -8.73 -12.32
CA ARG A 40 4.63 -7.28 -12.20
C ARG A 40 3.91 -6.86 -10.90
N ILE A 41 4.55 -6.01 -10.11
CA ILE A 41 3.92 -5.33 -8.97
C ILE A 41 3.64 -3.89 -9.39
N VAL A 42 2.37 -3.57 -9.64
CA VAL A 42 1.93 -2.21 -9.95
C VAL A 42 1.94 -1.38 -8.68
N VAL A 43 2.66 -0.27 -8.73
CA VAL A 43 2.70 0.77 -7.69
C VAL A 43 1.90 1.96 -8.22
N PRO A 44 0.75 2.32 -7.59
CA PRO A 44 -0.18 3.31 -8.14
C PRO A 44 0.25 4.77 -7.92
N PHE A 45 1.54 5.02 -7.64
CA PHE A 45 2.12 6.35 -7.40
C PHE A 45 3.50 6.48 -8.05
N ALA A 46 4.01 7.71 -8.11
CA ALA A 46 5.36 8.00 -8.60
C ALA A 46 6.42 7.27 -7.78
N ALA A 47 7.53 6.92 -8.43
CA ALA A 47 8.68 6.29 -7.80
C ALA A 47 9.27 7.17 -6.68
N GLY A 48 9.83 6.54 -5.65
CA GLY A 48 10.47 7.21 -4.51
C GLY A 48 9.53 7.57 -3.35
N GLY A 49 8.20 7.41 -3.49
CA GLY A 49 7.26 7.50 -2.37
C GLY A 49 7.18 6.20 -1.56
N THR A 50 6.51 6.24 -0.41
CA THR A 50 6.42 5.08 0.52
C THR A 50 5.89 3.81 -0.16
N THR A 51 4.90 3.89 -1.05
CA THR A 51 4.39 2.73 -1.78
C THR A 51 5.48 2.05 -2.61
N ASP A 52 6.31 2.84 -3.30
CA ASP A 52 7.44 2.35 -4.11
C ASP A 52 8.55 1.78 -3.22
N ILE A 53 8.88 2.46 -2.12
CA ILE A 53 9.88 2.00 -1.14
C ILE A 53 9.51 0.61 -0.60
N LEU A 54 8.25 0.40 -0.20
CA LEU A 54 7.77 -0.86 0.32
C LEU A 54 7.70 -1.96 -0.74
N ALA A 55 7.26 -1.62 -1.96
CA ALA A 55 7.27 -2.57 -3.08
C ALA A 55 8.69 -3.05 -3.40
N ARG A 56 9.67 -2.12 -3.42
CA ARG A 56 11.10 -2.45 -3.64
C ARG A 56 11.76 -3.12 -2.45
N ALA A 57 11.16 -3.09 -1.27
CA ALA A 57 11.63 -3.87 -0.13
C ALA A 57 11.26 -5.36 -0.25
N VAL A 58 10.06 -5.68 -0.80
CA VAL A 58 9.58 -7.06 -0.91
C VAL A 58 9.89 -7.73 -2.27
N ALA A 59 9.96 -6.97 -3.36
CA ALA A 59 10.13 -7.51 -4.71
C ALA A 59 11.43 -8.34 -4.90
N PRO A 60 12.61 -7.94 -4.38
CA PRO A 60 13.83 -8.75 -4.48
C PRO A 60 13.72 -10.07 -3.73
N GLU A 61 13.07 -10.09 -2.57
CA GLU A 61 12.88 -11.29 -1.77
C GLU A 61 11.94 -12.28 -2.45
N LEU A 62 10.84 -11.78 -3.03
CA LEU A 62 9.97 -12.59 -3.87
C LEU A 62 10.70 -13.12 -5.11
N SER A 63 11.53 -12.29 -5.75
CA SER A 63 12.33 -12.73 -6.91
C SER A 63 13.29 -13.86 -6.54
N LYS A 64 13.93 -13.76 -5.38
CA LYS A 64 14.83 -14.81 -4.85
C LYS A 64 14.06 -16.09 -4.51
N ALA A 65 12.89 -15.97 -3.86
CA ALA A 65 12.11 -17.12 -3.42
C ALA A 65 11.50 -17.90 -4.59
N PHE A 66 11.03 -17.19 -5.63
CA PHE A 66 10.33 -17.81 -6.76
C PHE A 66 11.22 -18.09 -7.98
N GLY A 67 12.46 -17.61 -8.01
CA GLY A 67 13.36 -17.80 -9.16
C GLY A 67 12.94 -17.03 -10.42
N GLN A 68 11.99 -16.11 -10.31
CA GLN A 68 11.48 -15.24 -11.37
C GLN A 68 11.49 -13.79 -10.90
N GLN A 69 11.72 -12.84 -11.80
CA GLN A 69 11.75 -11.42 -11.45
C GLN A 69 10.38 -10.90 -11.02
N PHE A 70 10.32 -10.22 -9.87
CA PHE A 70 9.19 -9.40 -9.45
C PHE A 70 9.55 -7.93 -9.75
N ILE A 71 8.89 -7.35 -10.76
CA ILE A 71 9.24 -6.04 -11.32
C ILE A 71 8.26 -4.99 -10.79
N VAL A 72 8.80 -3.94 -10.18
CA VAL A 72 8.01 -2.78 -9.72
C VAL A 72 7.72 -1.87 -10.90
N ASP A 73 6.42 -1.62 -11.16
CA ASP A 73 5.91 -0.80 -12.27
C ASP A 73 5.06 0.35 -11.73
N ASN A 74 5.58 1.57 -11.80
CA ASN A 74 4.91 2.76 -11.28
C ASN A 74 3.86 3.29 -12.26
N ARG A 75 2.57 3.31 -11.87
CA ARG A 75 1.42 3.77 -12.66
C ARG A 75 0.61 4.80 -11.87
N ALA A 76 1.14 6.01 -11.78
CA ALA A 76 0.60 7.09 -10.98
C ALA A 76 -0.62 7.77 -11.62
N GLY A 77 -1.54 8.25 -10.79
CA GLY A 77 -2.65 9.11 -11.23
C GLY A 77 -3.92 8.93 -10.40
N ALA A 78 -4.73 9.99 -10.34
CA ALA A 78 -6.05 10.02 -9.68
C ALA A 78 -6.05 9.41 -8.27
N GLY A 79 -5.13 9.82 -7.39
CA GLY A 79 -5.03 9.27 -6.02
C GLY A 79 -4.76 7.76 -5.95
N GLY A 80 -4.10 7.21 -6.98
CA GLY A 80 -3.79 5.78 -7.09
C GLY A 80 -4.82 4.97 -7.89
N ASN A 81 -5.95 5.56 -8.27
CA ASN A 81 -7.02 4.85 -8.97
C ASN A 81 -6.59 4.33 -10.35
N VAL A 82 -5.68 5.04 -11.07
CA VAL A 82 -5.16 4.59 -12.38
C VAL A 82 -4.43 3.25 -12.25
N GLY A 83 -3.51 3.13 -11.30
CA GLY A 83 -2.77 1.89 -11.08
C GLY A 83 -3.66 0.75 -10.56
N ALA A 84 -4.60 1.05 -9.67
CA ALA A 84 -5.55 0.08 -9.16
C ALA A 84 -6.48 -0.46 -10.27
N ASP A 85 -6.99 0.41 -11.14
CA ASP A 85 -7.85 0.04 -12.29
C ASP A 85 -7.13 -0.89 -13.28
N ILE A 86 -5.83 -0.63 -13.54
CA ILE A 86 -5.01 -1.51 -14.39
C ILE A 86 -4.97 -2.93 -13.82
N VAL A 87 -4.81 -3.08 -12.50
CA VAL A 87 -4.74 -4.40 -11.87
C VAL A 87 -6.12 -5.05 -11.81
N ALA A 88 -7.16 -4.31 -11.45
CA ALA A 88 -8.55 -4.82 -11.45
C ALA A 88 -8.97 -5.47 -12.78
N LYS A 89 -8.46 -4.93 -13.90
CA LYS A 89 -8.73 -5.40 -15.27
C LYS A 89 -7.68 -6.37 -15.83
N SER A 90 -6.66 -6.71 -15.04
CA SER A 90 -5.62 -7.67 -15.46
C SER A 90 -6.14 -9.13 -15.34
N PRO A 91 -5.56 -10.07 -16.11
CA PRO A 91 -5.83 -11.49 -15.92
C PRO A 91 -5.56 -11.94 -14.47
N ASN A 92 -6.37 -12.87 -13.98
CA ASN A 92 -6.24 -13.42 -12.62
C ASN A 92 -5.22 -14.58 -12.54
N ASP A 93 -4.19 -14.53 -13.37
CA ASP A 93 -3.14 -15.56 -13.50
C ASP A 93 -1.96 -15.39 -12.52
N GLY A 94 -2.02 -14.38 -11.64
CA GLY A 94 -1.01 -14.07 -10.63
C GLY A 94 0.21 -13.30 -11.15
N TYR A 95 0.28 -12.93 -12.43
CA TYR A 95 1.42 -12.18 -12.99
C TYR A 95 1.30 -10.67 -12.91
N THR A 96 0.18 -10.15 -12.43
CA THR A 96 0.00 -8.73 -12.14
C THR A 96 -0.54 -8.58 -10.72
N LEU A 97 0.20 -7.91 -9.86
CA LEU A 97 -0.16 -7.64 -8.47
C LEU A 97 -0.24 -6.12 -8.28
N LEU A 98 -0.96 -5.70 -7.24
CA LEU A 98 -1.05 -4.31 -6.81
C LEU A 98 -0.37 -4.14 -5.45
N MET A 99 0.48 -3.13 -5.30
CA MET A 99 0.78 -2.57 -3.99
C MET A 99 -0.33 -1.56 -3.65
N GLY A 100 -1.42 -2.05 -3.09
CA GLY A 100 -2.56 -1.25 -2.67
C GLY A 100 -2.30 -0.45 -1.40
N THR A 101 -3.12 0.57 -1.17
CA THR A 101 -2.98 1.49 -0.04
C THR A 101 -4.32 1.74 0.63
N VAL A 102 -4.29 2.33 1.81
CA VAL A 102 -5.51 2.82 2.48
C VAL A 102 -6.32 3.76 1.56
N GLY A 103 -5.65 4.55 0.70
CA GLY A 103 -6.33 5.41 -0.28
C GLY A 103 -7.18 4.60 -1.24
N THR A 104 -6.56 3.68 -1.97
CA THR A 104 -7.23 2.89 -3.02
C THR A 104 -8.26 1.88 -2.49
N HIS A 105 -8.03 1.31 -1.29
CA HIS A 105 -8.83 0.22 -0.74
C HIS A 105 -9.54 0.54 0.60
N GLY A 106 -9.44 1.77 1.09
CA GLY A 106 -10.13 2.21 2.31
C GLY A 106 -10.92 3.50 2.09
N ILE A 107 -10.29 4.51 1.45
CA ILE A 107 -10.82 5.88 1.37
C ILE A 107 -11.65 6.10 0.10
N ASN A 108 -11.12 5.76 -1.07
CA ASN A 108 -11.60 6.26 -2.36
C ASN A 108 -13.06 5.88 -2.66
N ARG A 109 -13.53 4.73 -2.13
CA ARG A 109 -14.93 4.33 -2.24
C ARG A 109 -15.91 5.34 -1.63
N ALA A 110 -15.52 5.98 -0.53
CA ALA A 110 -16.35 6.97 0.15
C ALA A 110 -16.19 8.39 -0.43
N LEU A 111 -15.06 8.66 -1.09
CA LEU A 111 -14.65 9.98 -1.51
C LEU A 111 -15.01 10.29 -2.97
N TYR A 112 -14.82 9.31 -3.88
CA TYR A 112 -15.07 9.49 -5.31
C TYR A 112 -16.51 9.12 -5.69
N ALA A 113 -17.19 10.00 -6.42
CA ALA A 113 -18.55 9.72 -6.91
C ALA A 113 -18.57 8.53 -7.90
N LYS A 114 -17.50 8.31 -8.65
CA LYS A 114 -17.33 7.18 -9.56
C LYS A 114 -15.90 6.63 -9.46
N LEU A 115 -15.78 5.33 -9.18
CA LEU A 115 -14.55 4.59 -9.30
C LEU A 115 -14.63 3.68 -10.53
N PRO A 116 -13.52 3.48 -11.29
CA PRO A 116 -13.49 2.57 -12.43
C PRO A 116 -13.40 1.10 -12.03
N PHE A 117 -13.29 0.80 -10.74
CA PHE A 117 -13.21 -0.54 -10.13
C PHE A 117 -13.94 -0.57 -8.78
N ASP A 118 -14.32 -1.76 -8.33
CA ASP A 118 -14.79 -2.00 -6.95
C ASP A 118 -13.60 -2.46 -6.08
N PRO A 119 -13.18 -1.69 -5.07
CA PRO A 119 -11.99 -2.01 -4.26
C PRO A 119 -12.14 -3.28 -3.41
N ILE A 120 -13.34 -3.84 -3.31
CA ILE A 120 -13.60 -5.09 -2.58
C ILE A 120 -13.77 -6.27 -3.54
N LYS A 121 -14.57 -6.09 -4.61
CA LYS A 121 -14.98 -7.19 -5.47
C LYS A 121 -13.98 -7.53 -6.57
N ASP A 122 -13.20 -6.55 -7.03
CA ASP A 122 -12.28 -6.71 -8.14
C ASP A 122 -10.87 -7.17 -7.72
N PHE A 123 -10.66 -7.42 -6.42
CA PHE A 123 -9.37 -7.80 -5.87
C PHE A 123 -9.48 -8.97 -4.89
N VAL A 124 -8.38 -9.72 -4.79
CA VAL A 124 -8.12 -10.67 -3.71
C VAL A 124 -6.98 -10.12 -2.85
N PRO A 125 -7.22 -9.82 -1.56
CA PRO A 125 -6.16 -9.43 -0.63
C PRO A 125 -5.17 -10.58 -0.41
N ILE A 126 -3.87 -10.27 -0.47
CA ILE A 126 -2.79 -11.24 -0.24
C ILE A 126 -2.27 -11.07 1.19
N THR A 127 -1.76 -9.88 1.50
CA THR A 127 -1.22 -9.59 2.84
C THR A 127 -0.99 -8.10 3.04
N LEU A 128 -1.16 -7.64 4.27
CA LEU A 128 -0.69 -6.34 4.72
C LEU A 128 0.84 -6.36 4.81
N VAL A 129 1.50 -5.50 4.05
CA VAL A 129 2.97 -5.38 4.05
C VAL A 129 3.43 -4.54 5.25
N ALA A 130 2.84 -3.36 5.42
CA ALA A 130 3.18 -2.48 6.54
C ALA A 130 2.04 -1.55 6.93
N ALA A 131 1.95 -1.23 8.23
CA ALA A 131 1.29 -0.05 8.76
C ALA A 131 2.31 1.09 8.89
N VAL A 132 1.89 2.32 8.58
CA VAL A 132 2.79 3.48 8.51
C VAL A 132 2.08 4.70 9.11
N PRO A 133 2.68 5.39 10.10
CA PRO A 133 2.18 6.70 10.52
C PRO A 133 2.45 7.73 9.41
N ASN A 134 1.58 8.72 9.31
CA ASN A 134 1.94 9.92 8.59
C ASN A 134 2.67 10.87 9.55
N VAL A 135 3.42 11.83 8.99
CA VAL A 135 4.09 12.89 9.73
C VAL A 135 3.63 14.24 9.20
N MET A 136 3.16 15.09 10.10
CA MET A 136 2.93 16.50 9.82
C MET A 136 4.27 17.21 9.78
N GLU A 137 4.61 17.78 8.64
CA GLU A 137 5.91 18.36 8.39
C GLU A 137 5.83 19.67 7.59
N MET A 138 6.82 20.52 7.77
CA MET A 138 6.99 21.79 7.06
C MET A 138 8.40 21.93 6.51
N ASN A 139 8.59 22.79 5.51
CA ASN A 139 9.91 23.27 5.16
C ASN A 139 10.55 23.94 6.40
N ALA A 140 11.77 23.54 6.76
CA ALA A 140 12.40 23.97 8.02
C ALA A 140 12.70 25.48 8.05
N ASP A 141 13.13 26.05 6.93
CA ASP A 141 13.42 27.49 6.83
C ASP A 141 12.13 28.32 6.89
N LYS A 142 11.09 27.93 6.19
CA LYS A 142 9.77 28.57 6.28
C LYS A 142 9.16 28.47 7.67
N ALA A 143 9.25 27.33 8.32
CA ALA A 143 8.77 27.17 9.70
C ALA A 143 9.46 28.18 10.63
N LYS A 144 10.79 28.36 10.47
CA LYS A 144 11.57 29.34 11.23
C LYS A 144 11.14 30.79 10.91
N GLU A 145 10.96 31.15 9.64
CA GLU A 145 10.50 32.46 9.19
C GLU A 145 9.10 32.81 9.74
N MET A 146 8.21 31.81 9.76
CA MET A 146 6.84 31.95 10.29
C MET A 146 6.77 31.85 11.82
N GLY A 147 7.88 31.56 12.51
CA GLY A 147 7.91 31.37 13.96
C GLY A 147 7.21 30.09 14.43
N ILE A 148 7.05 29.09 13.55
CA ILE A 148 6.35 27.83 13.84
C ILE A 148 7.38 26.80 14.35
N LYS A 149 7.18 26.31 15.57
CA LYS A 149 8.06 25.31 16.22
C LYS A 149 7.32 24.01 16.58
N ASN A 150 5.99 24.05 16.64
CA ASN A 150 5.13 22.96 17.06
C ASN A 150 3.74 23.08 16.47
N VAL A 151 2.87 22.10 16.71
CA VAL A 151 1.49 22.08 16.20
C VAL A 151 0.66 23.26 16.68
N ALA A 152 0.83 23.72 17.93
CA ALA A 152 0.08 24.86 18.47
C ALA A 152 0.42 26.16 17.74
N ASP A 153 1.71 26.41 17.48
CA ASP A 153 2.18 27.57 16.68
C ASP A 153 1.59 27.49 15.27
N PHE A 154 1.61 26.30 14.65
CA PHE A 154 1.05 26.06 13.33
C PHE A 154 -0.44 26.39 13.27
N VAL A 155 -1.23 25.88 14.23
CA VAL A 155 -2.68 26.14 14.31
C VAL A 155 -2.95 27.64 14.47
N LYS A 156 -2.20 28.31 15.33
CA LYS A 156 -2.32 29.75 15.52
C LYS A 156 -2.03 30.51 14.23
N TYR A 157 -0.95 30.16 13.54
CA TYR A 157 -0.58 30.78 12.27
C TYR A 157 -1.63 30.52 11.17
N ALA A 158 -2.07 29.28 10.99
CA ALA A 158 -3.04 28.91 9.97
C ALA A 158 -4.41 29.61 10.17
N LYS A 159 -4.83 29.78 11.44
CA LYS A 159 -6.06 30.52 11.77
C LYS A 159 -5.96 32.03 11.52
N SER A 160 -4.78 32.63 11.76
CA SER A 160 -4.57 34.06 11.51
C SER A 160 -4.29 34.39 10.05
N HIS A 161 -4.00 33.37 9.21
CA HIS A 161 -3.71 33.53 7.78
C HIS A 161 -4.50 32.53 6.93
N PRO A 162 -5.84 32.55 6.95
CA PRO A 162 -6.65 31.57 6.24
C PRO A 162 -6.37 31.56 4.74
N GLY A 163 -6.13 30.36 4.17
CA GLY A 163 -5.85 30.16 2.75
C GLY A 163 -4.47 30.58 2.27
N LYS A 164 -3.57 31.02 3.17
CA LYS A 164 -2.20 31.40 2.79
C LYS A 164 -1.24 30.21 2.76
N LEU A 165 -1.56 29.12 3.44
CA LEU A 165 -0.74 27.91 3.44
C LEU A 165 -1.18 26.94 2.36
N ASN A 166 -0.22 26.43 1.60
CA ASN A 166 -0.38 25.37 0.62
C ASN A 166 -0.07 24.01 1.27
N MET A 167 -1.08 23.15 1.33
CA MET A 167 -0.96 21.78 1.85
C MET A 167 -0.73 20.81 0.71
N ALA A 168 0.48 20.26 0.61
CA ALA A 168 0.80 19.24 -0.37
C ALA A 168 0.22 17.87 0.01
N SER A 169 -0.10 17.05 -0.99
CA SER A 169 -0.41 15.63 -0.80
C SER A 169 0.09 14.78 -1.95
N SER A 170 0.16 13.47 -1.74
CA SER A 170 0.47 12.50 -2.81
C SER A 170 -0.69 12.26 -3.79
N GLY A 171 -1.76 13.04 -3.67
CA GLY A 171 -2.95 13.02 -4.52
C GLY A 171 -4.24 13.01 -3.72
N SER A 172 -5.33 13.45 -4.35
CA SER A 172 -6.67 13.45 -3.76
C SER A 172 -7.09 12.01 -3.39
N GLY A 173 -7.62 11.81 -2.18
CA GLY A 173 -8.03 10.49 -1.68
C GLY A 173 -6.93 9.67 -1.02
N THR A 174 -5.71 10.18 -0.91
CA THR A 174 -4.66 9.52 -0.12
C THR A 174 -4.82 9.79 1.38
N SER A 175 -4.20 8.98 2.24
CA SER A 175 -4.14 9.24 3.69
C SER A 175 -3.54 10.61 4.00
N ILE A 176 -2.60 11.05 3.18
CA ILE A 176 -1.90 12.34 3.28
C ILE A 176 -2.89 13.49 3.09
N HIS A 177 -3.76 13.40 2.07
CA HIS A 177 -4.84 14.37 1.86
C HIS A 177 -5.82 14.35 3.03
N LEU A 178 -6.35 13.17 3.38
CA LEU A 178 -7.39 13.04 4.40
C LEU A 178 -6.90 13.39 5.82
N ALA A 179 -5.64 13.15 6.15
CA ALA A 179 -5.05 13.61 7.40
C ALA A 179 -5.08 15.14 7.50
N GLY A 180 -4.74 15.82 6.41
CA GLY A 180 -4.81 17.28 6.35
C GLY A 180 -6.25 17.81 6.42
N GLU A 181 -7.20 17.19 5.72
CA GLU A 181 -8.61 17.58 5.77
C GLU A 181 -9.21 17.36 7.17
N LEU A 182 -8.90 16.23 7.81
CA LEU A 182 -9.29 15.97 9.20
C LEU A 182 -8.69 17.02 10.14
N PHE A 183 -7.41 17.36 9.97
CA PHE A 183 -6.76 18.41 10.76
C PHE A 183 -7.42 19.77 10.58
N LYS A 184 -7.73 20.17 9.35
CA LYS A 184 -8.47 21.40 9.02
C LYS A 184 -9.83 21.42 9.72
N SER A 185 -10.60 20.35 9.61
CA SER A 185 -11.93 20.22 10.21
C SER A 185 -11.87 20.32 11.74
N MET A 186 -10.96 19.60 12.39
CA MET A 186 -10.85 19.59 13.85
C MET A 186 -10.33 20.91 14.45
N THR A 187 -9.43 21.59 13.72
CA THR A 187 -8.86 22.86 14.19
C THR A 187 -9.63 24.09 13.74
N GLY A 188 -10.51 23.98 12.75
CA GLY A 188 -11.14 25.13 12.10
C GLY A 188 -10.13 26.01 11.34
N SER A 189 -9.02 25.44 10.87
CA SER A 189 -8.05 26.13 10.01
C SER A 189 -8.37 25.91 8.54
N PHE A 190 -7.82 26.77 7.67
CA PHE A 190 -7.98 26.62 6.22
C PHE A 190 -6.63 26.67 5.52
N MET A 191 -6.35 25.64 4.69
CA MET A 191 -5.18 25.51 3.86
C MET A 191 -5.59 25.09 2.44
N THR A 192 -4.92 25.62 1.42
CA THR A 192 -5.18 25.24 0.03
C THR A 192 -4.53 23.89 -0.27
N HIS A 193 -5.31 22.92 -0.71
CA HIS A 193 -4.79 21.59 -1.05
C HIS A 193 -4.16 21.58 -2.44
N ILE A 194 -2.91 21.08 -2.54
CA ILE A 194 -2.16 20.92 -3.79
C ILE A 194 -1.83 19.43 -3.98
N PRO A 195 -2.58 18.71 -4.85
CA PRO A 195 -2.37 17.29 -5.10
C PRO A 195 -1.23 17.03 -6.09
N TYR A 196 -0.35 16.08 -5.75
CA TYR A 196 0.72 15.57 -6.61
C TYR A 196 0.44 14.12 -7.04
N LYS A 197 1.25 13.57 -7.95
CA LYS A 197 1.14 12.17 -8.40
C LYS A 197 1.90 11.17 -7.50
N GLY A 198 2.15 11.52 -6.24
CA GLY A 198 2.89 10.73 -5.26
C GLY A 198 3.69 11.61 -4.30
N SER A 199 4.25 11.01 -3.23
CA SER A 199 5.01 11.75 -2.23
C SER A 199 6.30 12.35 -2.78
N ALA A 200 7.04 11.64 -3.63
CA ALA A 200 8.33 12.12 -4.12
C ALA A 200 8.27 13.51 -4.80
N PRO A 201 7.40 13.76 -5.81
CA PRO A 201 7.27 15.11 -6.38
C PRO A 201 6.73 16.14 -5.38
N ALA A 202 5.87 15.78 -4.44
CA ALA A 202 5.39 16.67 -3.39
C ALA A 202 6.53 17.09 -2.44
N LEU A 203 7.38 16.13 -2.04
CA LEU A 203 8.53 16.40 -1.16
C LEU A 203 9.59 17.30 -1.83
N LEU A 204 9.77 17.19 -3.14
CA LEU A 204 10.65 18.13 -3.87
C LEU A 204 10.16 19.57 -3.72
N ASP A 205 8.86 19.80 -3.88
CA ASP A 205 8.25 21.12 -3.73
C ASP A 205 8.20 21.57 -2.26
N MET A 206 8.04 20.66 -1.31
CA MET A 206 8.17 20.95 0.12
C MET A 206 9.58 21.44 0.47
N VAL A 207 10.63 20.74 0.00
CA VAL A 207 12.03 21.11 0.24
C VAL A 207 12.39 22.41 -0.47
N ALA A 208 11.86 22.66 -1.67
CA ALA A 208 12.03 23.90 -2.41
C ALA A 208 11.25 25.09 -1.81
N GLY A 209 10.34 24.84 -0.86
CA GLY A 209 9.48 25.86 -0.27
C GLY A 209 8.31 26.30 -1.13
N ASN A 210 7.94 25.54 -2.18
CA ASN A 210 6.77 25.80 -3.02
C ASN A 210 5.46 25.38 -2.36
N ALA A 211 5.53 24.44 -1.44
CA ALA A 211 4.43 24.06 -0.54
C ALA A 211 4.86 24.26 0.92
N ASP A 212 3.91 24.42 1.83
CA ASP A 212 4.17 24.86 3.19
C ASP A 212 4.07 23.74 4.21
N VAL A 213 3.11 22.84 4.06
CA VAL A 213 2.84 21.74 4.99
C VAL A 213 2.42 20.49 4.23
N MET A 214 2.78 19.33 4.78
CA MET A 214 2.35 18.02 4.29
C MET A 214 2.14 17.06 5.45
N PHE A 215 1.23 16.11 5.31
CA PHE A 215 1.01 15.01 6.25
C PHE A 215 1.51 13.71 5.60
N ASP A 216 2.79 13.67 5.21
CA ASP A 216 3.33 12.58 4.39
C ASP A 216 3.51 11.27 5.16
N ASN A 217 3.63 10.17 4.44
CA ASN A 217 3.99 8.89 5.03
C ASN A 217 5.45 8.93 5.51
N LEU A 218 5.69 8.52 6.74
CA LEU A 218 6.99 8.68 7.38
C LEU A 218 8.19 8.10 6.61
N PRO A 219 8.11 6.91 5.94
CA PRO A 219 9.25 6.39 5.18
C PRO A 219 9.74 7.29 4.05
N SER A 220 8.86 7.98 3.33
CA SER A 220 9.25 8.89 2.24
C SER A 220 9.90 10.18 2.75
N SER A 221 9.46 10.69 3.90
CA SER A 221 9.95 11.94 4.50
C SER A 221 11.20 11.78 5.35
N MET A 222 11.48 10.55 5.83
CA MET A 222 12.50 10.30 6.85
C MET A 222 13.87 10.90 6.52
N GLN A 223 14.32 10.81 5.27
CA GLN A 223 15.61 11.35 4.88
C GLN A 223 15.65 12.89 4.94
N GLN A 224 14.58 13.56 4.54
CA GLN A 224 14.47 15.02 4.55
C GLN A 224 14.37 15.55 5.98
N ILE A 225 13.66 14.83 6.86
CA ILE A 225 13.58 15.15 8.29
C ILE A 225 14.95 14.99 8.96
N LYS A 226 15.61 13.84 8.80
CA LYS A 226 16.95 13.60 9.35
C LYS A 226 18.01 14.55 8.77
N GLY A 227 17.84 14.98 7.53
CA GLY A 227 18.69 15.97 6.87
C GLY A 227 18.40 17.42 7.27
N GLY A 228 17.41 17.67 8.14
CA GLY A 228 17.03 19.02 8.61
C GLY A 228 16.41 19.91 7.53
N LYS A 229 16.00 19.35 6.40
CA LYS A 229 15.29 20.09 5.33
C LYS A 229 13.80 20.26 5.64
N LEU A 230 13.21 19.28 6.32
CA LEU A 230 11.83 19.33 6.80
C LEU A 230 11.83 19.24 8.32
N LEU A 231 10.99 20.06 8.94
CA LEU A 231 10.69 20.05 10.37
C LEU A 231 9.49 19.14 10.59
N ALA A 232 9.67 18.02 11.31
CA ALA A 232 8.58 17.19 11.77
C ALA A 232 7.89 17.84 12.98
N LEU A 233 6.61 18.16 12.86
CA LEU A 233 5.81 18.77 13.92
C LEU A 233 5.12 17.73 14.80
N ALA A 234 4.56 16.68 14.19
CA ALA A 234 3.89 15.59 14.90
C ALA A 234 3.67 14.37 13.99
N VAL A 235 3.50 13.18 14.57
CA VAL A 235 3.03 11.98 13.85
C VAL A 235 1.51 11.83 14.02
N THR A 236 0.85 11.25 13.00
CA THR A 236 -0.61 11.16 12.95
C THR A 236 -1.19 9.90 13.60
N SER A 237 -0.32 9.01 14.05
CA SER A 237 -0.70 7.80 14.78
C SER A 237 -1.10 8.11 16.22
N SER A 238 -1.87 7.21 16.86
CA SER A 238 -2.26 7.32 18.27
C SER A 238 -1.09 7.16 19.26
N LYS A 239 0.08 6.71 18.78
CA LYS A 239 1.32 6.57 19.57
C LYS A 239 2.47 7.15 18.77
N ARG A 240 3.50 7.67 19.47
CA ARG A 240 4.74 8.14 18.83
C ARG A 240 5.41 7.04 18.02
N SER A 241 6.09 7.41 16.95
CA SER A 241 6.89 6.48 16.16
C SER A 241 8.23 6.20 16.85
N ALA A 242 8.60 4.92 16.95
CA ALA A 242 9.93 4.56 17.45
C ALA A 242 11.09 5.09 16.57
N ALA A 243 10.80 5.40 15.30
CA ALA A 243 11.78 6.00 14.38
C ALA A 243 12.01 7.50 14.62
N LEU A 244 11.06 8.17 15.31
CA LEU A 244 11.11 9.59 15.71
C LEU A 244 10.55 9.75 17.14
N PRO A 245 11.23 9.24 18.18
CA PRO A 245 10.69 9.17 19.54
C PRO A 245 10.44 10.55 20.18
N ASP A 246 11.17 11.58 19.75
CA ASP A 246 11.03 12.95 20.25
C ASP A 246 9.88 13.72 19.57
N VAL A 247 9.35 13.23 18.46
CA VAL A 247 8.24 13.86 17.74
C VAL A 247 6.91 13.40 18.38
N PRO A 248 6.09 14.32 18.92
CA PRO A 248 4.83 13.97 19.56
C PRO A 248 3.80 13.47 18.56
N THR A 249 2.69 12.90 19.03
CA THR A 249 1.51 12.69 18.19
C THR A 249 0.76 14.01 17.98
N VAL A 250 -0.07 14.08 16.92
CA VAL A 250 -0.92 15.25 16.67
C VAL A 250 -1.88 15.49 17.86
N GLU A 251 -2.40 14.42 18.47
CA GLU A 251 -3.23 14.51 19.66
C GLU A 251 -2.46 15.09 20.87
N GLU A 252 -1.25 14.60 21.15
CA GLU A 252 -0.40 15.10 22.24
C GLU A 252 -0.05 16.60 22.07
N ALA A 253 0.28 17.01 20.84
CA ALA A 253 0.76 18.36 20.55
C ALA A 253 -0.34 19.39 20.30
N GLY A 254 -1.55 18.93 19.98
CA GLY A 254 -2.65 19.81 19.52
C GLY A 254 -3.68 20.18 20.58
N GLY A 255 -3.55 19.64 21.77
CA GLY A 255 -4.47 19.93 22.88
C GLY A 255 -5.90 19.44 22.63
N PRO A 256 -6.91 20.01 23.34
CA PRO A 256 -8.29 19.53 23.31
C PRO A 256 -8.94 19.49 21.92
N ALA A 257 -8.55 20.42 21.03
CA ALA A 257 -9.11 20.50 19.66
C ALA A 257 -8.76 19.27 18.82
N LEU A 258 -7.62 18.62 19.08
CA LEU A 258 -7.12 17.47 18.31
C LEU A 258 -7.23 16.15 19.08
N LYS A 259 -8.08 16.11 20.12
CA LYS A 259 -8.35 14.88 20.87
C LYS A 259 -8.95 13.80 19.98
N GLY A 260 -8.34 12.60 19.99
CA GLY A 260 -8.75 11.47 19.17
C GLY A 260 -8.32 11.58 17.70
N PHE A 261 -7.41 12.50 17.36
CA PHE A 261 -6.86 12.58 16.01
C PHE A 261 -6.06 11.29 15.70
N GLU A 262 -6.45 10.58 14.65
CA GLU A 262 -5.73 9.42 14.14
C GLU A 262 -5.97 9.25 12.64
N ALA A 263 -4.90 9.29 11.84
CA ALA A 263 -4.94 9.19 10.38
C ALA A 263 -3.69 8.48 9.84
N SER A 264 -3.52 7.22 10.25
CA SER A 264 -2.40 6.39 9.79
C SER A 264 -2.67 5.79 8.40
N SER A 265 -1.62 5.33 7.75
CA SER A 265 -1.66 4.67 6.46
C SER A 265 -1.32 3.18 6.59
N TRP A 266 -1.66 2.43 5.55
CA TRP A 266 -1.23 1.05 5.38
C TRP A 266 -1.02 0.72 3.90
N PHE A 267 -0.22 -0.32 3.66
CA PHE A 267 0.17 -0.80 2.33
C PHE A 267 0.11 -2.32 2.31
N GLY A 268 -0.46 -2.89 1.27
CA GLY A 268 -0.59 -4.34 1.15
C GLY A 268 -0.60 -4.83 -0.28
N LEU A 269 -0.25 -6.08 -0.47
CA LEU A 269 -0.32 -6.74 -1.76
C LEU A 269 -1.73 -7.29 -2.01
N LEU A 270 -2.23 -7.04 -3.23
CA LEU A 270 -3.48 -7.58 -3.74
C LEU A 270 -3.26 -8.14 -5.14
N ALA A 271 -4.13 -9.09 -5.53
CA ALA A 271 -4.20 -9.63 -6.87
C ALA A 271 -5.58 -9.33 -7.49
N PRO A 272 -5.77 -9.48 -8.83
CA PRO A 272 -7.09 -9.44 -9.44
C PRO A 272 -8.04 -10.49 -8.86
N ALA A 273 -9.33 -10.16 -8.81
CA ALA A 273 -10.36 -11.10 -8.36
C ALA A 273 -10.29 -12.42 -9.13
N GLY A 274 -10.47 -13.55 -8.43
CA GLY A 274 -10.40 -14.89 -9.02
C GLY A 274 -8.98 -15.46 -9.17
N THR A 275 -7.94 -14.75 -8.73
CA THR A 275 -6.59 -15.34 -8.60
C THR A 275 -6.64 -16.54 -7.66
N SER A 276 -6.01 -17.65 -8.06
CA SER A 276 -6.12 -18.91 -7.32
C SER A 276 -5.63 -18.80 -5.88
N PRO A 277 -6.29 -19.42 -4.90
CA PRO A 277 -5.85 -19.42 -3.50
C PRO A 277 -4.44 -19.97 -3.31
N GLU A 278 -4.01 -20.90 -4.17
CA GLU A 278 -2.65 -21.43 -4.14
C GLU A 278 -1.60 -20.33 -4.39
N ILE A 279 -1.79 -19.54 -5.46
CA ILE A 279 -0.89 -18.42 -5.80
C ILE A 279 -0.90 -17.38 -4.67
N VAL A 280 -2.08 -17.00 -4.19
CA VAL A 280 -2.27 -16.02 -3.12
C VAL A 280 -1.52 -16.45 -1.85
N ASN A 281 -1.71 -17.69 -1.40
CA ASN A 281 -1.08 -18.21 -0.20
C ASN A 281 0.45 -18.35 -0.35
N ARG A 282 0.94 -18.77 -1.52
CA ARG A 282 2.39 -18.86 -1.77
C ARG A 282 3.06 -17.48 -1.69
N ILE A 283 2.46 -16.45 -2.31
CA ILE A 283 2.98 -15.09 -2.22
C ILE A 283 2.94 -14.59 -0.77
N GLN A 284 1.81 -14.80 -0.08
CA GLN A 284 1.66 -14.37 1.31
C GLN A 284 2.73 -14.98 2.22
N GLN A 285 2.98 -16.28 2.12
CA GLN A 285 3.96 -16.98 2.95
C GLN A 285 5.38 -16.43 2.74
N GLU A 286 5.79 -16.19 1.48
CA GLU A 286 7.12 -15.66 1.19
C GLU A 286 7.25 -14.19 1.62
N VAL A 287 6.19 -13.37 1.50
CA VAL A 287 6.18 -11.99 2.04
C VAL A 287 6.29 -12.03 3.56
N ALA A 288 5.47 -12.82 4.25
CA ALA A 288 5.50 -12.93 5.71
C ALA A 288 6.87 -13.38 6.22
N LYS A 289 7.47 -14.38 5.58
CA LYS A 289 8.81 -14.86 5.88
C LYS A 289 9.86 -13.76 5.69
N SER A 290 9.81 -13.03 4.58
CA SER A 290 10.77 -11.96 4.30
C SER A 290 10.66 -10.81 5.30
N LEU A 291 9.43 -10.36 5.61
CA LEU A 291 9.16 -9.32 6.59
C LEU A 291 9.56 -9.71 8.03
N GLY A 292 9.59 -11.02 8.33
CA GLY A 292 10.04 -11.58 9.60
C GLY A 292 11.56 -11.61 9.77
N THR A 293 12.35 -11.41 8.69
CA THR A 293 13.82 -11.38 8.78
C THR A 293 14.29 -10.13 9.51
N ALA A 294 15.34 -10.26 10.34
CA ALA A 294 15.89 -9.14 11.11
C ALA A 294 16.28 -7.96 10.20
N ALA A 295 16.96 -8.24 9.08
CA ALA A 295 17.45 -7.21 8.16
C ALA A 295 16.33 -6.35 7.56
N ILE A 296 15.22 -6.97 7.09
CA ILE A 296 14.10 -6.22 6.51
C ILE A 296 13.32 -5.52 7.61
N LYS A 297 13.05 -6.21 8.70
CA LYS A 297 12.30 -5.66 9.84
C LYS A 297 12.99 -4.41 10.41
N GLU A 298 14.28 -4.48 10.69
CA GLU A 298 15.05 -3.34 11.21
C GLU A 298 15.08 -2.17 10.22
N LYS A 299 15.31 -2.46 8.92
CA LYS A 299 15.30 -1.43 7.87
C LYS A 299 13.94 -0.73 7.78
N MET A 300 12.83 -1.46 7.84
CA MET A 300 11.48 -0.89 7.80
C MET A 300 11.18 -0.07 9.06
N LEU A 301 11.48 -0.62 10.24
CA LEU A 301 11.28 0.09 11.51
C LEU A 301 12.10 1.38 11.61
N ALA A 302 13.33 1.39 11.12
CA ALA A 302 14.18 2.60 11.07
C ALA A 302 13.61 3.71 10.17
N GLN A 303 12.70 3.37 9.25
CA GLN A 303 11.96 4.30 8.40
C GLN A 303 10.54 4.60 8.95
N GLY A 304 10.16 4.02 10.09
CA GLY A 304 8.84 4.18 10.68
C GLY A 304 7.74 3.31 10.07
N ALA A 305 8.09 2.34 9.22
CA ALA A 305 7.15 1.34 8.71
C ALA A 305 7.12 0.12 9.64
N ILE A 306 5.93 -0.27 10.09
CA ILE A 306 5.72 -1.44 10.95
C ILE A 306 5.33 -2.62 10.06
N PRO A 307 6.24 -3.60 9.83
CA PRO A 307 5.94 -4.75 8.99
C PRO A 307 4.86 -5.65 9.60
N SER A 308 4.04 -6.30 8.75
CA SER A 308 2.96 -7.19 9.17
C SER A 308 3.14 -8.60 8.60
N GLY A 309 2.74 -8.88 7.37
CA GLY A 309 2.76 -10.23 6.79
C GLY A 309 1.57 -11.10 7.25
N ASN A 310 0.44 -10.48 7.62
CA ASN A 310 -0.77 -11.17 8.07
C ASN A 310 -1.37 -12.09 6.98
N THR A 311 -2.32 -12.92 7.37
CA THR A 311 -3.03 -13.82 6.45
C THR A 311 -3.98 -13.05 5.51
N PRO A 312 -4.37 -13.63 4.36
CA PRO A 312 -5.36 -13.02 3.45
C PRO A 312 -6.70 -12.72 4.14
N ALA A 313 -7.13 -13.59 5.05
CA ALA A 313 -8.36 -13.40 5.81
C ALA A 313 -8.29 -12.21 6.77
N GLU A 314 -7.19 -12.09 7.53
CA GLU A 314 -6.96 -10.95 8.42
C GLU A 314 -6.83 -9.64 7.64
N PHE A 315 -6.18 -9.66 6.47
CA PHE A 315 -6.07 -8.47 5.63
C PHE A 315 -7.42 -8.07 5.03
N THR A 316 -8.26 -9.04 4.65
CA THR A 316 -9.65 -8.78 4.21
C THR A 316 -10.46 -8.09 5.30
N GLN A 317 -10.36 -8.58 6.56
CA GLN A 317 -11.04 -7.96 7.70
C GLN A 317 -10.51 -6.55 7.98
N HIS A 318 -9.19 -6.35 7.88
CA HIS A 318 -8.58 -5.04 8.02
C HIS A 318 -9.13 -4.04 6.98
N ILE A 319 -9.17 -4.40 5.70
CA ILE A 319 -9.74 -3.56 4.64
C ILE A 319 -11.20 -3.21 4.95
N ALA A 320 -12.02 -4.16 5.39
CA ALA A 320 -13.42 -3.92 5.73
C ALA A 320 -13.59 -2.93 6.90
N SER A 321 -12.75 -3.04 7.92
CA SER A 321 -12.74 -2.08 9.05
C SER A 321 -12.33 -0.68 8.62
N GLU A 322 -11.33 -0.59 7.74
CA GLU A 322 -10.84 0.67 7.19
C GLU A 322 -11.89 1.37 6.31
N HIS A 323 -12.67 0.64 5.52
CA HIS A 323 -13.81 1.23 4.81
C HIS A 323 -14.79 1.93 5.74
N THR A 324 -15.12 1.31 6.87
CA THR A 324 -16.05 1.89 7.86
C THR A 324 -15.46 3.13 8.51
N LYS A 325 -14.20 3.07 8.93
CA LYS A 325 -13.45 4.18 9.54
C LYS A 325 -13.39 5.38 8.60
N TRP A 326 -12.91 5.17 7.38
CA TRP A 326 -12.66 6.26 6.44
C TRP A 326 -13.95 6.84 5.83
N ALA A 327 -15.02 6.05 5.70
CA ALA A 327 -16.33 6.61 5.35
C ALA A 327 -16.79 7.67 6.36
N LYS A 328 -16.55 7.43 7.65
CA LYS A 328 -16.82 8.42 8.72
C LYS A 328 -15.90 9.64 8.59
N VAL A 329 -14.58 9.44 8.40
CA VAL A 329 -13.62 10.55 8.27
C VAL A 329 -13.94 11.41 7.05
N VAL A 330 -14.24 10.83 5.89
CA VAL A 330 -14.65 11.57 4.68
C VAL A 330 -15.90 12.42 4.95
N LYS A 331 -16.90 11.84 5.62
CA LYS A 331 -18.12 12.56 5.97
C LYS A 331 -17.85 13.71 6.95
N ASP A 332 -17.10 13.45 8.00
CA ASP A 332 -16.85 14.42 9.09
C ASP A 332 -15.91 15.55 8.66
N SER A 333 -14.91 15.26 7.82
CA SER A 333 -13.99 16.27 7.28
C SER A 333 -14.59 17.12 6.16
N GLY A 334 -15.68 16.65 5.53
CA GLY A 334 -16.25 17.30 4.35
C GLY A 334 -15.34 17.24 3.12
N ALA A 335 -14.33 16.37 3.12
CA ALA A 335 -13.39 16.20 2.02
C ALA A 335 -14.12 15.84 0.71
N LYS A 336 -13.70 16.45 -0.38
CA LYS A 336 -14.25 16.22 -1.73
C LYS A 336 -13.12 16.04 -2.73
N VAL A 337 -13.42 15.35 -3.81
CA VAL A 337 -12.59 15.31 -5.02
C VAL A 337 -13.40 16.00 -6.10
N ASP A 338 -12.81 17.05 -6.67
CA ASP A 338 -13.43 17.82 -7.76
C ASP A 338 -13.41 17.02 -9.07
#